data_a78aad09d82b7afa1e01beb47ad04d68
#
_entry.id   a78aad09d82b7afa1e01beb47ad04d68
#
_cell.length_a   1.000
_cell.length_b   1.000
_cell.length_c   1.000
_cell.angle_alpha   90.00
_cell.angle_beta   90.00
_cell.angle_gamma   90.00
#
_symmetry.space_group_name_H-M   'P 1'
#
loop_
_entity.id
_entity.type
_entity.pdbx_description
1 polymer ?
#
loop_
_entity_poly.entity_id
_entity_poly.type
_entity_poly.pdbx_seq_one_letter_code
_entity_poly.pdbx_strand_id
1 'polypeptide(L)'
;MSNKTPWKKIVSDPIYLGEADFDEGEEKIVTIDRVQSSVKIKSAEGTSEKAVVYFKERIKPLILNVARAKAITKVAGSKFVEDWPGVQIALYIDDNVKAFGDVVSAVRVRPRKPIVRKVVKCADCGSDIQGAMGKGADYIAAYTNKKFGVCLCFDCAQKRADKPQEAPEQAEMDGVNDGE
;
A
#
# COMPACT_ATOMS: atom_id res chain seq x y z
N MET A 1 14.49 9.37 -23.99
CA MET A 1 13.36 9.77 -23.13
C MET A 1 13.66 11.14 -22.56
N SER A 2 12.81 12.13 -22.79
CA SER A 2 13.06 13.52 -22.37
C SER A 2 12.92 13.66 -20.86
N ASN A 3 14.03 13.94 -20.19
CA ASN A 3 14.09 14.09 -18.72
C ASN A 3 13.57 15.50 -18.31
N LYS A 4 12.26 15.73 -18.52
CA LYS A 4 11.63 17.02 -18.17
C LYS A 4 11.20 16.98 -16.70
N THR A 5 11.75 17.87 -15.90
CA THR A 5 11.36 18.02 -14.48
C THR A 5 10.20 19.02 -14.39
N PRO A 6 9.03 18.64 -13.84
CA PRO A 6 7.93 19.57 -13.61
C PRO A 6 8.37 20.72 -12.68
N TRP A 7 8.01 21.96 -13.01
CA TRP A 7 8.38 23.13 -12.20
C TRP A 7 7.91 23.03 -10.74
N LYS A 8 6.79 22.37 -10.48
CA LYS A 8 6.25 22.12 -9.13
C LYS A 8 7.24 21.38 -8.23
N LYS A 9 8.07 20.45 -8.78
CA LYS A 9 9.11 19.74 -8.02
C LYS A 9 10.27 20.66 -7.61
N ILE A 10 10.49 21.77 -8.31
CA ILE A 10 11.59 22.71 -8.03
C ILE A 10 11.19 23.67 -6.88
N VAL A 11 9.91 24.10 -6.83
CA VAL A 11 9.39 25.03 -5.83
C VAL A 11 8.65 24.36 -4.67
N SER A 12 8.68 23.00 -4.61
CA SER A 12 8.02 22.26 -3.52
C SER A 12 8.68 22.50 -2.18
N ASP A 13 7.89 22.41 -1.11
CA ASP A 13 8.42 22.45 0.25
C ASP A 13 9.42 21.29 0.46
N PRO A 14 10.67 21.56 0.86
CA PRO A 14 11.68 20.53 1.04
C PRO A 14 11.39 19.64 2.26
N ILE A 15 10.63 20.14 3.24
CA ILE A 15 10.43 19.49 4.56
C ILE A 15 9.09 18.76 4.61
N TYR A 16 8.02 19.40 4.13
CA TYR A 16 6.66 18.87 4.29
C TYR A 16 6.10 18.32 2.99
N LEU A 17 5.22 17.32 3.12
CA LEU A 17 4.57 16.65 1.99
C LEU A 17 3.60 17.61 1.29
N GLY A 18 3.82 17.84 0.02
CA GLY A 18 3.03 18.69 -0.85
C GLY A 18 2.53 17.98 -2.11
N GLU A 19 1.83 18.71 -2.97
CA GLU A 19 1.31 18.23 -4.25
C GLU A 19 2.44 17.68 -5.15
N ALA A 20 3.58 18.36 -5.17
CA ALA A 20 4.71 18.00 -6.03
C ALA A 20 5.41 16.67 -5.68
N ASP A 21 5.10 16.12 -4.53
CA ASP A 21 5.63 14.82 -4.08
C ASP A 21 4.80 13.64 -4.60
N PHE A 22 3.73 13.89 -5.38
CA PHE A 22 2.88 12.90 -5.99
C PHE A 22 2.98 12.96 -7.50
N ASP A 23 2.92 11.80 -8.14
CA ASP A 23 2.70 11.70 -9.57
C ASP A 23 1.18 11.75 -9.87
N GLU A 24 0.82 12.02 -11.13
CA GLU A 24 -0.58 12.16 -11.54
C GLU A 24 -1.38 10.89 -11.24
N GLY A 25 -2.47 11.03 -10.47
CA GLY A 25 -3.30 9.89 -10.05
C GLY A 25 -2.67 8.98 -9.00
N GLU A 26 -1.50 9.31 -8.47
CA GLU A 26 -0.82 8.50 -7.46
C GLU A 26 -1.57 8.53 -6.12
N GLU A 27 -1.69 7.37 -5.49
CA GLU A 27 -2.16 7.20 -4.12
C GLU A 27 -1.06 6.53 -3.30
N LYS A 28 -0.63 7.18 -2.20
CA LYS A 28 0.39 6.64 -1.30
C LYS A 28 -0.25 6.04 -0.06
N ILE A 29 -0.04 4.75 0.16
CA ILE A 29 -0.45 4.08 1.40
C ILE A 29 0.69 4.19 2.40
N VAL A 30 0.41 4.78 3.56
CA VAL A 30 1.39 5.10 4.59
C VAL A 30 0.86 4.75 5.97
N THR A 31 1.77 4.43 6.89
CA THR A 31 1.47 4.08 8.28
C THR A 31 1.86 5.25 9.17
N ILE A 32 0.93 5.72 9.98
CA ILE A 32 1.22 6.78 10.96
C ILE A 32 2.21 6.24 11.99
N ASP A 33 3.31 6.95 12.19
CA ASP A 33 4.29 6.68 13.25
C ASP A 33 3.93 7.45 14.52
N ARG A 34 3.81 8.77 14.40
CA ARG A 34 3.45 9.65 15.50
C ARG A 34 2.83 10.96 15.01
N VAL A 35 2.15 11.65 15.90
CA VAL A 35 1.63 13.00 15.69
C VAL A 35 2.31 13.95 16.68
N GLN A 36 2.85 15.05 16.20
CA GLN A 36 3.42 16.10 17.02
C GLN A 36 2.54 17.35 16.95
N SER A 37 2.05 17.84 18.08
CA SER A 37 1.01 18.87 18.17
C SER A 37 1.51 20.29 17.93
N SER A 38 2.78 20.60 18.25
CA SER A 38 3.31 21.98 18.22
C SER A 38 4.66 22.02 17.53
N VAL A 39 4.62 22.04 16.20
CA VAL A 39 5.81 22.22 15.35
C VAL A 39 5.80 23.64 14.80
N LYS A 40 6.88 24.38 15.02
CA LYS A 40 7.06 25.73 14.46
C LYS A 40 7.37 25.62 12.97
N ILE A 41 6.44 26.09 12.15
CA ILE A 41 6.56 26.11 10.69
C ILE A 41 6.78 27.54 10.26
N LYS A 42 7.86 27.78 9.51
CA LYS A 42 8.13 29.06 8.87
C LYS A 42 7.40 29.10 7.53
N SER A 43 6.58 30.10 7.33
CA SER A 43 5.93 30.40 6.04
C SER A 43 6.27 31.83 5.62
N ALA A 44 5.91 32.22 4.40
CA ALA A 44 6.10 33.59 3.90
C ALA A 44 5.37 34.63 4.77
N GLU A 45 4.30 34.23 5.47
CA GLU A 45 3.50 35.09 6.36
C GLU A 45 4.01 35.11 7.81
N GLY A 46 5.10 34.36 8.12
CA GLY A 46 5.68 34.30 9.47
C GLY A 46 5.80 32.87 10.02
N THR A 47 6.05 32.77 11.32
CA THR A 47 6.16 31.49 12.02
C THR A 47 4.82 31.15 12.68
N SER A 48 4.28 29.96 12.38
CA SER A 48 3.05 29.44 13.01
C SER A 48 3.30 28.07 13.60
N GLU A 49 2.60 27.73 14.69
CA GLU A 49 2.63 26.39 15.26
C GLU A 49 1.53 25.55 14.63
N LYS A 50 1.90 24.37 14.12
CA LYS A 50 0.95 23.42 13.50
C LYS A 50 1.23 22.01 13.98
N ALA A 51 0.21 21.17 13.98
CA ALA A 51 0.39 19.75 14.20
C ALA A 51 0.92 19.09 12.92
N VAL A 52 1.78 18.11 13.09
CA VAL A 52 2.44 17.38 11.99
C VAL A 52 2.34 15.87 12.25
N VAL A 53 2.00 15.14 11.19
CA VAL A 53 1.94 13.67 11.18
C VAL A 53 3.20 13.14 10.56
N TYR A 54 3.88 12.23 11.26
CA TYR A 54 5.05 11.49 10.78
C TYR A 54 4.65 10.07 10.41
N PHE A 55 5.35 9.51 9.43
CA PHE A 55 5.07 8.19 8.90
C PHE A 55 6.23 7.23 9.13
N LYS A 56 5.95 5.92 9.19
CA LYS A 56 6.99 4.88 9.29
C LYS A 56 7.79 4.75 8.01
N GLU A 57 7.15 5.01 6.88
CA GLU A 57 7.78 5.05 5.57
C GLU A 57 8.69 6.28 5.45
N ARG A 58 9.74 6.18 4.63
CA ARG A 58 10.69 7.28 4.36
C ARG A 58 10.08 8.32 3.42
N ILE A 59 9.03 8.99 3.87
CA ILE A 59 8.41 10.10 3.16
C ILE A 59 8.39 11.35 4.04
N LYS A 60 8.18 12.50 3.43
CA LYS A 60 8.05 13.77 4.14
C LYS A 60 6.86 13.74 5.10
N PRO A 61 6.95 14.39 6.27
CA PRO A 61 5.84 14.52 7.19
C PRO A 61 4.72 15.41 6.60
N LEU A 62 3.49 15.19 7.05
CA LEU A 62 2.30 15.90 6.59
C LEU A 62 1.81 16.90 7.63
N ILE A 63 1.66 18.16 7.26
CA ILE A 63 1.02 19.17 8.11
C ILE A 63 -0.45 18.78 8.30
N LEU A 64 -0.87 18.64 9.55
CA LEU A 64 -2.24 18.30 9.90
C LEU A 64 -3.14 19.53 9.87
N ASN A 65 -4.25 19.44 9.16
CA ASN A 65 -5.33 20.41 9.19
C ASN A 65 -6.64 19.72 9.57
N VAL A 66 -7.69 20.51 9.81
CA VAL A 66 -9.00 20.00 10.27
C VAL A 66 -9.58 18.94 9.31
N ALA A 67 -9.46 19.16 8.00
CA ALA A 67 -10.00 18.20 7.01
C ALA A 67 -9.26 16.87 7.04
N ARG A 68 -7.91 16.91 7.13
CA ARG A 68 -7.07 15.72 7.26
C ARG A 68 -7.30 14.99 8.58
N ALA A 69 -7.40 15.74 9.70
CA ALA A 69 -7.70 15.17 11.01
C ALA A 69 -9.05 14.43 11.02
N LYS A 70 -10.11 15.02 10.47
CA LYS A 70 -11.43 14.38 10.33
C LYS A 70 -11.36 13.09 9.50
N ALA A 71 -10.58 13.07 8.43
CA ALA A 71 -10.41 11.87 7.61
C ALA A 71 -9.65 10.78 8.36
N ILE A 72 -8.55 11.11 9.06
CA ILE A 72 -7.78 10.16 9.88
C ILE A 72 -8.66 9.60 10.99
N THR A 73 -9.43 10.43 11.70
CA THR A 73 -10.40 10.00 12.74
C THR A 73 -11.36 8.92 12.21
N LYS A 74 -11.87 9.08 10.97
CA LYS A 74 -12.76 8.07 10.36
C LYS A 74 -12.04 6.75 10.07
N VAL A 75 -10.77 6.80 9.64
CA VAL A 75 -9.98 5.61 9.33
C VAL A 75 -9.55 4.90 10.62
N ALA A 76 -9.07 5.66 11.61
CA ALA A 76 -8.60 5.15 12.89
C ALA A 76 -9.77 4.65 13.78
N GLY A 77 -10.96 5.23 13.63
CA GLY A 77 -12.11 4.96 14.50
C GLY A 77 -12.01 5.65 15.87
N SER A 78 -11.01 6.51 16.08
CA SER A 78 -10.80 7.25 17.32
C SER A 78 -10.56 8.73 17.06
N LYS A 79 -11.06 9.59 17.97
CA LYS A 79 -10.84 11.04 17.95
C LYS A 79 -9.52 11.44 18.62
N PHE A 80 -8.88 10.52 19.34
CA PHE A 80 -7.67 10.77 20.08
C PHE A 80 -6.45 10.48 19.22
N VAL A 81 -5.51 11.42 19.17
CA VAL A 81 -4.31 11.33 18.33
C VAL A 81 -3.34 10.25 18.82
N GLU A 82 -3.42 9.87 20.08
CA GLU A 82 -2.65 8.80 20.72
C GLU A 82 -3.01 7.41 20.17
N ASP A 83 -4.20 7.25 19.60
CA ASP A 83 -4.68 6.00 18.99
C ASP A 83 -4.32 5.87 17.50
N TRP A 84 -3.73 6.91 16.90
CA TRP A 84 -3.44 6.93 15.47
C TRP A 84 -2.13 6.23 15.07
N PRO A 85 -1.09 6.14 15.93
CA PRO A 85 0.13 5.38 15.57
C PRO A 85 -0.19 3.95 15.16
N GLY A 86 0.43 3.50 14.05
CA GLY A 86 0.18 2.19 13.45
C GLY A 86 -1.02 2.12 12.50
N VAL A 87 -1.85 3.16 12.43
CA VAL A 87 -2.97 3.22 11.47
C VAL A 87 -2.45 3.47 10.07
N GLN A 88 -2.89 2.65 9.12
CA GLN A 88 -2.61 2.86 7.70
C GLN A 88 -3.64 3.79 7.08
N ILE A 89 -3.17 4.79 6.36
CA ILE A 89 -3.98 5.76 5.63
C ILE A 89 -3.53 5.85 4.18
N ALA A 90 -4.44 6.24 3.31
CA ALA A 90 -4.13 6.52 1.91
C ALA A 90 -4.14 8.03 1.67
N LEU A 91 -3.04 8.54 1.12
CA LEU A 91 -2.85 9.93 0.73
C LEU A 91 -3.04 10.05 -0.77
N TYR A 92 -3.73 11.09 -1.21
CA TYR A 92 -3.96 11.38 -2.63
C TYR A 92 -4.03 12.87 -2.87
N ILE A 93 -3.94 13.30 -4.12
CA ILE A 93 -4.14 14.68 -4.53
C ILE A 93 -5.62 14.88 -4.89
N ASP A 94 -6.20 15.92 -4.33
CA ASP A 94 -7.53 16.44 -4.68
C ASP A 94 -7.36 17.77 -5.39
N ASP A 95 -7.69 17.81 -6.69
CA ASP A 95 -7.52 18.98 -7.55
C ASP A 95 -8.71 19.96 -7.49
N ASN A 96 -9.71 19.64 -6.67
CA ASN A 96 -10.94 20.43 -6.55
C ASN A 96 -11.11 21.08 -5.18
N VAL A 97 -10.02 21.41 -4.51
CA VAL A 97 -10.06 22.05 -3.20
C VAL A 97 -10.28 23.54 -3.34
N LYS A 98 -11.42 24.04 -2.85
CA LYS A 98 -11.68 25.49 -2.78
C LYS A 98 -10.88 26.09 -1.62
N ALA A 99 -9.92 26.94 -1.92
CA ALA A 99 -9.13 27.68 -0.94
C ALA A 99 -8.77 29.07 -1.50
N PHE A 100 -8.79 30.08 -0.65
CA PHE A 100 -8.42 31.46 -1.00
C PHE A 100 -9.21 32.06 -2.18
N GLY A 101 -10.45 31.59 -2.42
CA GLY A 101 -11.28 32.06 -3.55
C GLY A 101 -11.00 31.35 -4.88
N ASP A 102 -10.08 30.41 -4.91
CA ASP A 102 -9.69 29.66 -6.10
C ASP A 102 -9.78 28.14 -5.89
N VAL A 103 -9.65 27.38 -6.96
CA VAL A 103 -9.57 25.93 -6.93
C VAL A 103 -8.10 25.52 -6.99
N VAL A 104 -7.64 24.83 -5.94
CA VAL A 104 -6.24 24.41 -5.79
C VAL A 104 -6.12 22.92 -5.56
N SER A 105 -5.00 22.36 -5.97
CA SER A 105 -4.66 20.96 -5.65
C SER A 105 -4.11 20.86 -4.24
N ALA A 106 -4.55 19.87 -3.48
CA ALA A 106 -4.05 19.64 -2.13
C ALA A 106 -3.98 18.16 -1.77
N VAL A 107 -2.96 17.80 -0.96
CA VAL A 107 -2.86 16.46 -0.37
C VAL A 107 -4.05 16.23 0.56
N ARG A 108 -4.77 15.13 0.36
CA ARG A 108 -5.90 14.68 1.16
C ARG A 108 -5.68 13.28 1.69
N VAL A 109 -6.44 12.92 2.72
CA VAL A 109 -6.50 11.56 3.29
C VAL A 109 -7.82 10.93 2.89
N ARG A 110 -7.79 9.71 2.33
CA ARG A 110 -9.01 8.95 2.07
C ARG A 110 -9.73 8.62 3.38
N PRO A 111 -11.03 8.91 3.53
CA PRO A 111 -11.79 8.66 4.76
C PRO A 111 -12.23 7.19 4.88
N ARG A 112 -11.42 6.26 4.40
CA ARG A 112 -11.61 4.80 4.46
C ARG A 112 -10.27 4.10 4.60
N LYS A 113 -10.28 2.92 5.21
CA LYS A 113 -9.07 2.11 5.33
C LYS A 113 -8.55 1.74 3.93
N PRO A 114 -7.24 1.90 3.68
CA PRO A 114 -6.66 1.49 2.42
C PRO A 114 -6.77 -0.02 2.25
N ILE A 115 -7.09 -0.46 1.03
CA ILE A 115 -7.06 -1.88 0.67
C ILE A 115 -5.64 -2.18 0.26
N VAL A 116 -4.83 -2.67 1.19
CA VAL A 116 -3.48 -3.17 0.89
C VAL A 116 -3.65 -4.54 0.25
N ARG A 117 -3.59 -4.61 -1.08
CA ARG A 117 -3.49 -5.89 -1.78
C ARG A 117 -2.09 -6.43 -1.54
N LYS A 118 -1.97 -7.51 -0.76
CA LYS A 118 -0.71 -8.24 -0.67
C LYS A 118 -0.41 -8.81 -2.05
N VAL A 119 0.66 -8.32 -2.65
CA VAL A 119 1.16 -8.91 -3.90
C VAL A 119 1.76 -10.26 -3.55
N VAL A 120 1.09 -11.33 -3.98
CA VAL A 120 1.59 -12.69 -3.80
C VAL A 120 2.40 -13.04 -5.04
N LYS A 121 3.63 -13.52 -4.84
CA LYS A 121 4.49 -13.96 -5.95
C LYS A 121 4.24 -15.43 -6.28
N CYS A 122 4.32 -15.73 -7.56
CA CYS A 122 4.26 -17.11 -8.06
C CYS A 122 5.50 -17.88 -7.63
N ALA A 123 5.32 -19.07 -7.06
CA ALA A 123 6.43 -19.91 -6.61
C ALA A 123 7.29 -20.44 -7.77
N ASP A 124 6.74 -20.58 -8.97
CA ASP A 124 7.45 -21.16 -10.12
C ASP A 124 8.19 -20.09 -10.95
N CYS A 125 7.54 -18.97 -11.29
CA CYS A 125 8.13 -17.97 -12.18
C CYS A 125 8.54 -16.66 -11.45
N GLY A 126 8.24 -16.53 -10.15
CA GLY A 126 8.55 -15.33 -9.36
C GLY A 126 7.74 -14.08 -9.72
N SER A 127 6.90 -14.13 -10.74
CA SER A 127 6.05 -13.00 -11.14
C SER A 127 4.93 -12.76 -10.14
N ASP A 128 4.46 -11.52 -10.08
CA ASP A 128 3.30 -11.17 -9.27
C ASP A 128 2.04 -11.86 -9.81
N ILE A 129 1.30 -12.52 -8.91
CA ILE A 129 0.06 -13.20 -9.30
C ILE A 129 -0.98 -12.15 -9.66
N GLN A 130 -1.43 -12.20 -10.92
CA GLN A 130 -2.50 -11.34 -11.44
C GLN A 130 -3.85 -12.05 -11.34
N GLY A 131 -4.92 -11.26 -11.34
CA GLY A 131 -6.26 -11.81 -11.50
C GLY A 131 -6.45 -12.43 -12.89
N ALA A 132 -7.20 -13.53 -12.97
CA ALA A 132 -7.52 -14.22 -14.21
C ALA A 132 -8.97 -14.72 -14.21
N MET A 133 -9.58 -14.85 -15.38
CA MET A 133 -10.96 -15.35 -15.56
C MET A 133 -12.00 -14.63 -14.69
N GLY A 134 -11.89 -13.31 -14.54
CA GLY A 134 -12.81 -12.50 -13.72
C GLY A 134 -12.63 -12.67 -12.20
N LYS A 135 -11.59 -13.38 -11.75
CA LYS A 135 -11.24 -13.55 -10.32
C LYS A 135 -10.02 -12.71 -9.98
N GLY A 136 -9.98 -12.17 -8.76
CA GLY A 136 -8.86 -11.39 -8.26
C GLY A 136 -7.60 -12.23 -7.98
N ALA A 137 -6.45 -11.56 -7.88
CA ALA A 137 -5.15 -12.20 -7.59
C ALA A 137 -5.18 -13.03 -6.31
N ASP A 138 -5.83 -12.52 -5.25
CA ASP A 138 -5.97 -13.23 -3.96
C ASP A 138 -6.71 -14.56 -4.11
N TYR A 139 -7.76 -14.58 -4.96
CA TYR A 139 -8.49 -15.82 -5.24
C TYR A 139 -7.63 -16.83 -5.99
N ILE A 140 -6.88 -16.39 -7.02
CA ILE A 140 -5.97 -17.26 -7.78
C ILE A 140 -4.90 -17.83 -6.87
N ALA A 141 -4.27 -17.01 -6.02
CA ALA A 141 -3.26 -17.45 -5.06
C ALA A 141 -3.82 -18.47 -4.06
N ALA A 142 -5.01 -18.21 -3.49
CA ALA A 142 -5.64 -19.14 -2.55
C ALA A 142 -6.05 -20.46 -3.21
N TYR A 143 -6.62 -20.41 -4.41
CA TYR A 143 -7.02 -21.57 -5.18
C TYR A 143 -5.82 -22.48 -5.52
N THR A 144 -4.75 -21.87 -6.05
CA THR A 144 -3.55 -22.62 -6.44
C THR A 144 -2.82 -23.17 -5.22
N ASN A 145 -2.78 -22.43 -4.11
CA ASN A 145 -2.22 -22.95 -2.86
C ASN A 145 -3.00 -24.16 -2.33
N LYS A 146 -4.34 -24.13 -2.40
CA LYS A 146 -5.19 -25.25 -2.01
C LYS A 146 -4.97 -26.48 -2.91
N LYS A 147 -4.80 -26.27 -4.23
CA LYS A 147 -4.69 -27.36 -5.21
C LYS A 147 -3.27 -27.93 -5.34
N PHE A 148 -2.24 -27.09 -5.23
CA PHE A 148 -0.85 -27.47 -5.51
C PHE A 148 0.09 -27.30 -4.30
N GLY A 149 -0.41 -26.85 -3.14
CA GLY A 149 0.37 -26.58 -1.94
C GLY A 149 1.22 -25.29 -2.01
N VAL A 150 1.19 -24.59 -3.13
CA VAL A 150 1.97 -23.35 -3.37
C VAL A 150 1.16 -22.34 -4.16
N CYS A 151 1.46 -21.05 -3.97
CA CYS A 151 0.81 -19.98 -4.72
C CYS A 151 1.40 -19.88 -6.13
N LEU A 152 0.58 -20.07 -7.16
CA LEU A 152 0.98 -20.01 -8.57
C LEU A 152 0.17 -18.96 -9.33
N CYS A 153 0.79 -18.32 -10.34
CA CYS A 153 0.03 -17.56 -11.33
C CYS A 153 -0.81 -18.51 -12.20
N PHE A 154 -1.77 -17.96 -12.91
CA PHE A 154 -2.68 -18.77 -13.72
C PHE A 154 -1.96 -19.65 -14.74
N ASP A 155 -0.97 -19.11 -15.44
CA ASP A 155 -0.21 -19.83 -16.47
C ASP A 155 0.63 -20.98 -15.89
N CYS A 156 1.27 -20.77 -14.75
CA CYS A 156 2.05 -21.82 -14.09
C CYS A 156 1.13 -22.92 -13.51
N ALA A 157 -0.03 -22.53 -13.00
CA ALA A 157 -1.03 -23.49 -12.52
C ALA A 157 -1.62 -24.35 -13.66
N GLN A 158 -1.85 -23.77 -14.84
CA GLN A 158 -2.23 -24.53 -16.03
C GLN A 158 -1.14 -25.52 -16.43
N LYS A 159 0.11 -25.06 -16.56
CA LYS A 159 1.25 -25.93 -16.91
C LYS A 159 1.41 -27.11 -15.95
N ARG A 160 1.14 -26.90 -14.65
CA ARG A 160 1.18 -27.99 -13.67
C ARG A 160 -0.03 -28.93 -13.78
N ALA A 161 -1.20 -28.38 -14.15
CA ALA A 161 -2.39 -29.22 -14.36
C ALA A 161 -2.28 -30.10 -15.60
N ASP A 162 -1.59 -29.63 -16.64
CA ASP A 162 -1.38 -30.36 -17.91
C ASP A 162 -0.25 -31.39 -17.83
N LYS A 163 0.60 -31.36 -16.77
CA LYS A 163 1.57 -32.44 -16.53
C LYS A 163 0.86 -33.61 -15.84
N PRO A 164 0.94 -34.85 -16.38
CA PRO A 164 0.44 -36.02 -15.67
C PRO A 164 1.14 -36.09 -14.31
N GLN A 165 0.35 -36.24 -13.25
CA GLN A 165 0.91 -36.56 -11.93
C GLN A 165 1.54 -37.94 -12.02
N GLU A 166 2.87 -38.03 -12.01
CA GLU A 166 3.57 -39.23 -11.64
C GLU A 166 3.12 -39.57 -10.22
N ALA A 167 2.37 -40.69 -10.09
CA ALA A 167 1.97 -41.19 -8.81
C ALA A 167 3.23 -41.48 -7.95
N PRO A 168 3.20 -41.21 -6.65
CA PRO A 168 4.31 -41.61 -5.78
C PRO A 168 4.46 -43.10 -5.88
N GLU A 169 5.63 -43.56 -6.33
CA GLU A 169 6.08 -44.92 -6.36
C GLU A 169 5.96 -45.48 -4.94
N GLN A 170 5.06 -46.43 -4.76
CA GLN A 170 4.89 -47.16 -3.51
C GLN A 170 6.18 -47.93 -3.29
N ALA A 171 6.96 -47.58 -2.27
CA ALA A 171 8.05 -48.37 -1.78
C ALA A 171 7.47 -49.73 -1.38
N GLU A 172 7.81 -50.76 -2.15
CA GLU A 172 7.57 -52.17 -1.80
C GLU A 172 8.31 -52.45 -0.48
N MET A 173 7.54 -52.71 0.57
CA MET A 173 8.08 -53.32 1.77
C MET A 173 8.37 -54.80 1.44
N ASP A 174 9.63 -55.08 1.20
CA ASP A 174 10.14 -56.44 1.18
C ASP A 174 9.84 -57.10 2.54
N GLY A 175 9.00 -58.12 2.48
CA GLY A 175 8.72 -59.00 3.59
C GLY A 175 9.97 -59.81 3.94
N VAL A 176 10.50 -59.60 5.10
CA VAL A 176 11.42 -60.54 5.74
C VAL A 176 10.56 -61.59 6.43
N ASN A 177 10.54 -62.75 5.81
CA ASN A 177 10.03 -63.99 6.38
C ASN A 177 11.21 -64.68 7.05
N ASP A 178 11.24 -64.71 8.37
CA ASP A 178 12.10 -65.62 9.11
C ASP A 178 11.22 -66.62 9.87
N GLY A 179 11.24 -67.85 9.32
CA GLY A 179 10.77 -69.01 10.00
C GLY A 179 11.90 -69.58 10.87
N GLU A 180 11.58 -69.99 12.01
CA GLU A 180 11.82 -71.23 12.80
C GLU A 180 11.46 -71.01 14.26
#